data_084f88359a252b32600edb1a1efa3828
#
_entry.id   084f88359a252b32600edb1a1efa3828
#
_cell.length_a   1.000
_cell.length_b   1.000
_cell.length_c   1.000
_cell.angle_alpha   90.00
_cell.angle_beta   90.00
_cell.angle_gamma   90.00
#
_symmetry.space_group_name_H-M   'P 1'
#
loop_
_entity.id
_entity.type
_entity.pdbx_description
1 polymer ?
#
loop_
_entity_poly.entity_id
_entity_poly.type
_entity_poly.pdbx_seq_one_letter_code
_entity_poly.pdbx_strand_id
1 'polypeptide(L)'
;AQAMIMAGQVFVDGKNINKSGFNINSNATIEIKNLGPKWVSRGAFKLIAALEKNEIVVKNKICIDLGSSTGGFTDVLIQNGAFKVYAVDVGTNQLHEKLKKNNQVISLEKTNARYLKKNQFEELIDIMVCDVSFISLKKVIEPNLHLLKDESIIIALIKPQFESKKNETKKGVVKDSIIHQRICNEISEWFETIGHSKVLSINESPI
;
A
#
# COMPACT_ATOMS: atom_id res chain seq x y z
N ALA A 1 -13.27 -19.30 7.26
CA ALA A 1 -13.57 -19.46 5.84
C ALA A 1 -13.23 -18.21 5.02
N GLN A 2 -13.79 -17.02 5.34
CA GLN A 2 -13.57 -15.79 4.57
C GLN A 2 -12.07 -15.45 4.38
N ALA A 3 -11.26 -15.54 5.44
CA ALA A 3 -9.83 -15.29 5.37
C ALA A 3 -9.10 -16.24 4.40
N MET A 4 -9.51 -17.49 4.33
CA MET A 4 -8.93 -18.50 3.43
C MET A 4 -9.33 -18.24 1.96
N ILE A 5 -10.57 -17.81 1.74
CA ILE A 5 -11.06 -17.41 0.41
C ILE A 5 -10.28 -16.19 -0.08
N MET A 6 -10.18 -15.14 0.75
CA MET A 6 -9.38 -13.95 0.44
C MET A 6 -7.90 -14.24 0.26
N ALA A 7 -7.35 -15.26 0.95
CA ALA A 7 -5.98 -15.71 0.78
C ALA A 7 -5.77 -16.58 -0.48
N GLY A 8 -6.82 -16.80 -1.29
CA GLY A 8 -6.74 -17.64 -2.50
C GLY A 8 -6.50 -19.12 -2.23
N GLN A 9 -6.84 -19.60 -1.03
CA GLN A 9 -6.60 -20.99 -0.61
C GLN A 9 -7.79 -21.91 -0.93
N VAL A 10 -8.94 -21.37 -1.36
CA VAL A 10 -10.17 -22.12 -1.62
C VAL A 10 -10.35 -22.32 -3.12
N PHE A 11 -10.52 -23.57 -3.52
CA PHE A 11 -10.81 -23.97 -4.90
C PHE A 11 -12.17 -24.68 -4.93
N VAL A 12 -12.98 -24.35 -5.92
CA VAL A 12 -14.26 -24.99 -6.19
C VAL A 12 -14.20 -25.58 -7.60
N ASP A 13 -14.37 -26.88 -7.72
CA ASP A 13 -14.25 -27.61 -8.99
C ASP A 13 -12.94 -27.25 -9.74
N GLY A 14 -11.84 -27.18 -8.99
CA GLY A 14 -10.51 -26.85 -9.49
C GLY A 14 -10.25 -25.36 -9.78
N LYS A 15 -11.26 -24.47 -9.66
CA LYS A 15 -11.13 -23.03 -9.89
C LYS A 15 -10.92 -22.28 -8.56
N ASN A 16 -9.96 -21.39 -8.52
CA ASN A 16 -9.71 -20.55 -7.35
C ASN A 16 -10.86 -19.54 -7.14
N ILE A 17 -11.39 -19.49 -5.92
CA ILE A 17 -12.46 -18.58 -5.52
C ILE A 17 -11.88 -17.55 -4.55
N ASN A 18 -12.01 -16.26 -4.88
CA ASN A 18 -11.49 -15.12 -4.11
C ASN A 18 -12.58 -14.22 -3.51
N LYS A 19 -13.87 -14.51 -3.79
CA LYS A 19 -15.00 -13.75 -3.27
C LYS A 19 -15.83 -14.62 -2.33
N SER A 20 -15.99 -14.20 -1.07
CA SER A 20 -16.74 -14.94 -0.04
C SER A 20 -18.26 -15.08 -0.32
N GLY A 21 -18.81 -14.24 -1.20
CA GLY A 21 -20.20 -14.31 -1.63
C GLY A 21 -20.43 -15.06 -2.95
N PHE A 22 -19.45 -15.83 -3.42
CA PHE A 22 -19.59 -16.60 -4.65
C PHE A 22 -20.55 -17.79 -4.43
N ASN A 23 -21.61 -17.87 -5.25
CA ASN A 23 -22.57 -18.96 -5.20
C ASN A 23 -21.98 -20.20 -5.83
N ILE A 24 -22.02 -21.33 -5.13
CA ILE A 24 -21.54 -22.63 -5.59
C ILE A 24 -22.68 -23.63 -5.64
N ASN A 25 -22.62 -24.61 -6.53
CA ASN A 25 -23.56 -25.72 -6.55
C ASN A 25 -23.41 -26.58 -5.29
N SER A 26 -24.52 -27.18 -4.82
CA SER A 26 -24.52 -28.05 -3.63
C SER A 26 -23.60 -29.28 -3.78
N ASN A 27 -23.35 -29.70 -5.01
CA ASN A 27 -22.48 -30.87 -5.33
C ASN A 27 -21.06 -30.45 -5.73
N ALA A 28 -20.67 -29.16 -5.58
CA ALA A 28 -19.36 -28.69 -5.94
C ALA A 28 -18.29 -29.27 -5.02
N THR A 29 -17.16 -29.66 -5.58
CA THR A 29 -15.99 -30.12 -4.82
C THR A 29 -15.22 -28.93 -4.28
N ILE A 30 -15.14 -28.80 -2.96
CA ILE A 30 -14.35 -27.74 -2.30
C ILE A 30 -13.01 -28.30 -1.86
N GLU A 31 -11.94 -27.72 -2.40
CA GLU A 31 -10.56 -28.04 -2.00
C GLU A 31 -9.95 -26.84 -1.26
N ILE A 32 -9.28 -27.12 -0.15
CA ILE A 32 -8.47 -26.13 0.56
C ILE A 32 -7.01 -26.47 0.32
N LYS A 33 -6.34 -25.66 -0.50
CA LYS A 33 -4.91 -25.82 -0.74
C LYS A 33 -4.15 -24.89 0.21
N ASN A 34 -3.41 -25.46 1.13
CA ASN A 34 -2.59 -24.72 2.08
C ASN A 34 -1.31 -24.23 1.39
N LEU A 35 -1.47 -23.27 0.45
CA LEU A 35 -0.37 -22.67 -0.31
C LEU A 35 0.45 -21.69 0.54
N GLY A 36 0.15 -21.58 1.85
CA GLY A 36 0.60 -20.48 2.69
C GLY A 36 -0.13 -19.15 2.33
N PRO A 37 0.04 -18.09 3.09
CA PRO A 37 -0.50 -16.79 2.72
C PRO A 37 0.20 -16.31 1.44
N LYS A 38 -0.57 -15.96 0.40
CA LYS A 38 -0.05 -15.43 -0.87
C LYS A 38 0.81 -14.18 -0.63
N TRP A 39 0.45 -13.39 0.36
CA TRP A 39 1.08 -12.12 0.71
C TRP A 39 1.58 -12.12 2.15
N VAL A 40 2.67 -11.45 2.41
CA VAL A 40 3.27 -11.36 3.76
C VAL A 40 2.38 -10.63 4.77
N SER A 41 1.41 -9.84 4.30
CA SER A 41 0.39 -9.21 5.16
C SER A 41 -0.91 -8.91 4.41
N ARG A 42 -2.02 -8.75 5.15
CA ARG A 42 -3.32 -8.33 4.59
C ARG A 42 -3.26 -6.92 3.97
N GLY A 43 -2.34 -6.07 4.42
CA GLY A 43 -2.13 -4.75 3.84
C GLY A 43 -1.93 -4.76 2.32
N ALA A 44 -1.39 -5.85 1.78
CA ALA A 44 -1.22 -6.08 0.35
C ALA A 44 -2.48 -5.79 -0.48
N PHE A 45 -3.67 -6.17 0.02
CA PHE A 45 -4.92 -5.99 -0.71
C PHE A 45 -5.27 -4.52 -0.99
N LYS A 46 -4.82 -3.60 -0.14
CA LYS A 46 -5.01 -2.16 -0.34
C LYS A 46 -4.28 -1.67 -1.60
N LEU A 47 -3.02 -2.09 -1.75
CA LEU A 47 -2.23 -1.70 -2.92
C LEU A 47 -2.69 -2.42 -4.18
N ILE A 48 -3.04 -3.71 -4.10
CA ILE A 48 -3.57 -4.48 -5.23
C ILE A 48 -4.80 -3.77 -5.81
N ALA A 49 -5.77 -3.40 -4.96
CA ALA A 49 -6.97 -2.71 -5.39
C ALA A 49 -6.66 -1.37 -6.08
N ALA A 50 -5.68 -0.62 -5.59
CA ALA A 50 -5.27 0.65 -6.20
C ALA A 50 -4.60 0.44 -7.57
N LEU A 51 -3.71 -0.56 -7.69
CA LEU A 51 -3.03 -0.90 -8.94
C LEU A 51 -4.02 -1.37 -10.02
N GLU A 52 -4.91 -2.29 -9.66
CA GLU A 52 -5.91 -2.86 -10.59
C GLU A 52 -6.91 -1.80 -11.06
N LYS A 53 -7.44 -0.98 -10.13
CA LYS A 53 -8.48 0.00 -10.45
C LYS A 53 -7.95 1.14 -11.34
N ASN A 54 -6.67 1.47 -11.24
CA ASN A 54 -6.06 2.55 -12.00
C ASN A 54 -5.12 2.03 -13.10
N GLU A 55 -5.09 0.72 -13.38
CA GLU A 55 -4.29 0.08 -14.42
C GLU A 55 -2.78 0.44 -14.32
N ILE A 56 -2.27 0.57 -13.09
CA ILE A 56 -0.90 1.01 -12.83
C ILE A 56 0.08 -0.14 -13.07
N VAL A 57 1.01 0.06 -14.01
CA VAL A 57 2.04 -0.92 -14.37
C VAL A 57 3.28 -0.73 -13.50
N VAL A 58 3.60 -1.75 -12.70
CA VAL A 58 4.76 -1.78 -11.77
C VAL A 58 6.00 -2.40 -12.42
N LYS A 59 5.83 -3.19 -13.48
CA LYS A 59 6.92 -3.94 -14.13
C LYS A 59 8.08 -3.02 -14.53
N ASN A 60 9.30 -3.43 -14.14
CA ASN A 60 10.56 -2.71 -14.38
C ASN A 60 10.65 -1.30 -13.74
N LYS A 61 9.79 -0.99 -12.77
CA LYS A 61 9.79 0.29 -12.05
C LYS A 61 10.66 0.23 -10.80
N ILE A 62 11.25 1.37 -10.45
CA ILE A 62 11.93 1.60 -9.18
C ILE A 62 10.90 2.19 -8.22
N CYS A 63 10.70 1.53 -7.09
CA CYS A 63 9.63 1.84 -6.16
C CYS A 63 10.18 2.20 -4.77
N ILE A 64 9.44 3.00 -4.03
CA ILE A 64 9.66 3.24 -2.60
C ILE A 64 8.37 2.95 -1.81
N ASP A 65 8.49 2.21 -0.71
CA ASP A 65 7.41 1.86 0.21
C ASP A 65 7.65 2.58 1.55
N LEU A 66 6.92 3.67 1.78
CA LEU A 66 7.00 4.48 2.99
C LEU A 66 6.05 3.94 4.07
N GLY A 67 6.63 3.43 5.16
CA GLY A 67 5.90 2.70 6.20
C GLY A 67 5.73 1.23 5.83
N SER A 68 6.80 0.58 5.37
CA SER A 68 6.75 -0.78 4.84
C SER A 68 6.30 -1.85 5.86
N SER A 69 6.54 -1.65 7.15
CA SER A 69 6.16 -2.59 8.21
C SER A 69 6.59 -4.02 7.88
N THR A 70 5.67 -4.99 7.89
CA THR A 70 5.94 -6.39 7.49
C THR A 70 6.20 -6.57 5.99
N GLY A 71 6.00 -5.54 5.17
CA GLY A 71 6.28 -5.55 3.73
C GLY A 71 5.11 -5.92 2.84
N GLY A 72 3.87 -5.66 3.27
CA GLY A 72 2.69 -5.99 2.47
C GLY A 72 2.69 -5.30 1.10
N PHE A 73 3.01 -4.01 1.05
CA PHE A 73 3.11 -3.26 -0.21
C PHE A 73 4.37 -3.65 -0.98
N THR A 74 5.50 -3.78 -0.31
CA THR A 74 6.76 -4.27 -0.90
C THR A 74 6.57 -5.61 -1.61
N ASP A 75 5.87 -6.58 -0.99
CA ASP A 75 5.61 -7.89 -1.59
C ASP A 75 4.76 -7.78 -2.87
N VAL A 76 3.74 -6.90 -2.86
CA VAL A 76 2.91 -6.62 -4.05
C VAL A 76 3.75 -6.03 -5.17
N LEU A 77 4.57 -5.02 -4.88
CA LEU A 77 5.43 -4.38 -5.88
C LEU A 77 6.39 -5.39 -6.52
N ILE A 78 7.06 -6.22 -5.72
CA ILE A 78 7.97 -7.27 -6.21
C ILE A 78 7.24 -8.29 -7.06
N GLN A 79 6.08 -8.81 -6.60
CA GLN A 79 5.33 -9.82 -7.37
C GLN A 79 4.71 -9.26 -8.66
N ASN A 80 4.52 -7.93 -8.76
CA ASN A 80 4.13 -7.24 -10.00
C ASN A 80 5.33 -6.81 -10.86
N GLY A 81 6.54 -7.29 -10.54
CA GLY A 81 7.71 -7.14 -11.39
C GLY A 81 8.46 -5.82 -11.24
N ALA A 82 8.38 -5.16 -10.07
CA ALA A 82 9.25 -4.02 -9.77
C ALA A 82 10.72 -4.40 -9.97
N PHE A 83 11.51 -3.50 -10.55
CA PHE A 83 12.95 -3.70 -10.72
C PHE A 83 13.65 -3.63 -9.36
N LYS A 84 13.28 -2.66 -8.53
CA LYS A 84 13.86 -2.43 -7.19
C LYS A 84 12.81 -1.79 -6.28
N VAL A 85 12.78 -2.18 -5.00
CA VAL A 85 11.90 -1.58 -3.98
C VAL A 85 12.72 -1.16 -2.77
N TYR A 86 12.70 0.12 -2.46
CA TYR A 86 13.22 0.65 -1.20
C TYR A 86 12.12 0.57 -0.13
N ALA A 87 12.25 -0.34 0.82
CA ALA A 87 11.31 -0.54 1.93
C ALA A 87 11.76 0.27 3.15
N VAL A 88 11.06 1.36 3.44
CA VAL A 88 11.43 2.33 4.49
C VAL A 88 10.50 2.19 5.68
N ASP A 89 11.07 1.97 6.87
CA ASP A 89 10.31 1.93 8.12
C ASP A 89 11.13 2.45 9.32
N VAL A 90 10.45 3.07 10.28
CA VAL A 90 11.07 3.52 11.55
C VAL A 90 11.33 2.35 12.50
N GLY A 91 10.60 1.26 12.32
CA GLY A 91 10.72 0.04 13.12
C GLY A 91 12.02 -0.72 12.85
N THR A 92 12.21 -1.76 13.63
CA THR A 92 13.37 -2.65 13.53
C THR A 92 12.89 -4.07 13.38
N ASN A 93 13.49 -4.80 12.45
CA ASN A 93 13.25 -6.22 12.24
C ASN A 93 11.77 -6.56 11.96
N GLN A 94 11.06 -5.64 11.29
CA GLN A 94 9.66 -5.82 10.95
C GLN A 94 9.44 -6.49 9.60
N LEU A 95 10.29 -6.16 8.62
CA LEU A 95 10.17 -6.68 7.26
C LEU A 95 10.28 -8.21 7.26
N HIS A 96 9.37 -8.87 6.55
CA HIS A 96 9.31 -10.33 6.47
C HIS A 96 10.59 -10.90 5.85
N GLU A 97 11.11 -12.02 6.41
CA GLU A 97 12.36 -12.65 6.01
C GLU A 97 12.45 -12.99 4.51
N LYS A 98 11.33 -13.37 3.88
CA LYS A 98 11.25 -13.59 2.43
C LYS A 98 11.67 -12.35 1.64
N LEU A 99 11.27 -11.16 2.11
CA LEU A 99 11.57 -9.89 1.46
C LEU A 99 12.98 -9.42 1.75
N LYS A 100 13.47 -9.62 2.97
CA LYS A 100 14.87 -9.31 3.34
C LYS A 100 15.89 -10.09 2.50
N LYS A 101 15.52 -11.31 2.10
CA LYS A 101 16.38 -12.18 1.25
C LYS A 101 16.26 -11.91 -0.24
N ASN A 102 15.35 -11.03 -0.65
CA ASN A 102 15.16 -10.71 -2.07
C ASN A 102 16.12 -9.58 -2.48
N ASN A 103 16.98 -9.84 -3.46
CA ASN A 103 17.99 -8.89 -3.95
C ASN A 103 17.40 -7.62 -4.58
N GLN A 104 16.11 -7.63 -4.93
CA GLN A 104 15.40 -6.46 -5.45
C GLN A 104 14.86 -5.55 -4.33
N VAL A 105 14.95 -5.96 -3.05
CA VAL A 105 14.45 -5.20 -1.90
C VAL A 105 15.61 -4.62 -1.12
N ILE A 106 15.62 -3.31 -1.02
CA ILE A 106 16.55 -2.56 -0.16
C ILE A 106 15.82 -2.18 1.12
N SER A 107 16.13 -2.84 2.22
CA SER A 107 15.51 -2.57 3.51
C SER A 107 16.19 -1.39 4.22
N LEU A 108 15.43 -0.32 4.45
CA LEU A 108 15.84 0.87 5.19
C LEU A 108 15.06 0.94 6.52
N GLU A 109 15.38 0.02 7.43
CA GLU A 109 14.82 0.01 8.80
C GLU A 109 15.46 1.11 9.66
N LYS A 110 14.85 1.43 10.82
CA LYS A 110 15.22 2.54 11.72
C LYS A 110 15.33 3.89 10.99
N THR A 111 14.61 4.03 9.89
CA THR A 111 14.71 5.19 9.00
C THR A 111 13.40 5.97 9.02
N ASN A 112 13.49 7.22 9.45
CA ASN A 112 12.32 8.11 9.42
C ASN A 112 12.14 8.69 8.02
N ALA A 113 11.03 8.33 7.39
CA ALA A 113 10.70 8.75 6.03
C ALA A 113 10.68 10.28 5.82
N ARG A 114 10.54 11.08 6.88
CA ARG A 114 10.60 12.55 6.77
C ARG A 114 11.98 13.11 6.45
N TYR A 115 13.04 12.32 6.63
CA TYR A 115 14.41 12.79 6.58
C TYR A 115 15.25 12.02 5.57
N LEU A 116 14.62 11.44 4.55
CA LEU A 116 15.32 10.75 3.48
C LEU A 116 16.15 11.74 2.65
N LYS A 117 17.33 11.30 2.27
CA LYS A 117 18.28 12.11 1.48
C LYS A 117 18.54 11.43 0.14
N LYS A 118 18.69 12.21 -0.92
CA LYS A 118 18.90 11.71 -2.28
C LYS A 118 20.08 10.74 -2.40
N ASN A 119 21.15 10.95 -1.61
CA ASN A 119 22.34 10.10 -1.62
C ASN A 119 22.13 8.69 -1.01
N GLN A 120 20.95 8.40 -0.45
CA GLN A 120 20.58 7.06 0.01
C GLN A 120 20.01 6.19 -1.13
N PHE A 121 19.78 6.77 -2.29
CA PHE A 121 19.16 6.16 -3.45
C PHE A 121 20.08 6.26 -4.65
N GLU A 122 20.24 5.17 -5.38
CA GLU A 122 21.08 5.13 -6.60
C GLU A 122 20.36 5.77 -7.78
N GLU A 123 19.02 5.65 -7.80
CA GLU A 123 18.17 6.14 -8.91
C GLU A 123 16.97 6.93 -8.38
N LEU A 124 16.36 7.74 -9.25
CA LEU A 124 15.08 8.36 -8.98
C LEU A 124 13.94 7.33 -9.02
N ILE A 125 12.90 7.60 -8.27
CA ILE A 125 11.77 6.70 -8.01
C ILE A 125 10.68 6.90 -9.07
N ASP A 126 10.18 5.80 -9.63
CA ASP A 126 9.02 5.78 -10.54
C ASP A 126 7.69 5.74 -9.77
N ILE A 127 7.64 4.96 -8.68
CA ILE A 127 6.40 4.76 -7.91
C ILE A 127 6.69 4.90 -6.41
N MET A 128 5.99 5.81 -5.75
CA MET A 128 5.97 5.93 -4.30
C MET A 128 4.67 5.37 -3.77
N VAL A 129 4.74 4.41 -2.85
CA VAL A 129 3.59 3.94 -2.08
C VAL A 129 3.74 4.36 -0.62
N CYS A 130 2.62 4.71 0.05
CA CYS A 130 2.66 5.25 1.40
C CYS A 130 1.48 4.73 2.25
N ASP A 131 1.79 3.90 3.25
CA ASP A 131 0.84 3.41 4.27
C ASP A 131 1.33 3.72 5.70
N VAL A 132 1.63 4.99 5.97
CA VAL A 132 2.12 5.43 7.28
C VAL A 132 1.01 5.56 8.31
N SER A 133 1.37 5.44 9.60
CA SER A 133 0.45 5.59 10.73
C SER A 133 0.99 6.63 11.72
N PHE A 134 0.07 7.27 12.45
CA PHE A 134 0.37 8.26 13.49
C PHE A 134 1.02 9.56 13.00
N ILE A 135 0.92 9.83 11.71
CA ILE A 135 1.47 11.02 11.07
C ILE A 135 0.62 11.38 9.84
N SER A 136 0.50 12.67 9.53
CA SER A 136 -0.15 13.15 8.31
C SER A 136 0.68 12.79 7.07
N LEU A 137 0.00 12.43 5.97
CA LEU A 137 0.61 12.16 4.66
C LEU A 137 1.46 13.33 4.17
N LYS A 138 0.98 14.56 4.37
CA LYS A 138 1.68 15.79 3.95
C LYS A 138 3.11 15.84 4.50
N LYS A 139 3.28 15.51 5.79
CA LYS A 139 4.58 15.52 6.47
C LYS A 139 5.56 14.43 6.00
N VAL A 140 5.07 13.44 5.30
CA VAL A 140 5.89 12.31 4.82
C VAL A 140 6.13 12.40 3.32
N ILE A 141 5.13 12.77 2.54
CA ILE A 141 5.24 12.80 1.08
C ILE A 141 6.02 14.04 0.60
N GLU A 142 5.64 15.23 1.09
CA GLU A 142 6.24 16.49 0.63
C GLU A 142 7.77 16.54 0.74
N PRO A 143 8.41 16.12 1.86
CA PRO A 143 9.86 16.11 1.95
C PRO A 143 10.54 15.14 0.98
N ASN A 144 9.82 14.20 0.39
CA ASN A 144 10.35 13.14 -0.45
C ASN A 144 10.07 13.32 -1.95
N LEU A 145 9.42 14.41 -2.36
CA LEU A 145 9.15 14.70 -3.77
C LEU A 145 10.45 14.78 -4.60
N HIS A 146 11.54 15.25 -4.01
CA HIS A 146 12.86 15.35 -4.64
C HIS A 146 13.49 14.00 -5.02
N LEU A 147 12.92 12.88 -4.55
CA LEU A 147 13.33 11.52 -4.89
C LEU A 147 12.61 11.01 -6.15
N LEU A 148 11.55 11.65 -6.58
CA LEU A 148 10.69 11.19 -7.65
C LEU A 148 11.18 11.65 -9.04
N LYS A 149 10.86 10.86 -10.06
CA LYS A 149 10.93 11.28 -11.45
C LYS A 149 9.79 12.23 -11.80
N ASP A 150 9.92 12.98 -12.88
CA ASP A 150 8.89 13.93 -13.33
C ASP A 150 7.54 13.22 -13.63
N GLU A 151 7.58 12.02 -14.23
CA GLU A 151 6.38 11.22 -14.52
C GLU A 151 6.19 10.07 -13.52
N SER A 152 6.35 10.35 -12.25
CA SER A 152 6.17 9.36 -11.19
C SER A 152 4.72 9.23 -10.73
N ILE A 153 4.42 8.12 -10.07
CA ILE A 153 3.10 7.86 -9.49
C ILE A 153 3.24 7.78 -7.96
N ILE A 154 2.32 8.44 -7.26
CA ILE A 154 2.18 8.34 -5.81
C ILE A 154 0.87 7.62 -5.49
N ILE A 155 0.94 6.56 -4.70
CA ILE A 155 -0.22 5.84 -4.16
C ILE A 155 -0.18 5.96 -2.64
N ALA A 156 -1.11 6.70 -2.06
CA ALA A 156 -1.10 6.99 -0.63
C ALA A 156 -2.42 6.61 0.04
N LEU A 157 -2.35 6.03 1.23
CA LEU A 157 -3.52 5.72 2.05
C LEU A 157 -3.88 6.91 2.93
N ILE A 158 -5.01 7.53 2.64
CA ILE A 158 -5.60 8.55 3.50
C ILE A 158 -6.19 7.85 4.73
N LYS A 159 -5.69 8.20 5.91
CA LYS A 159 -6.21 7.71 7.19
C LYS A 159 -6.83 8.88 7.95
N PRO A 160 -8.15 9.04 7.93
CA PRO A 160 -8.82 10.22 8.50
C PRO A 160 -8.40 10.53 9.94
N GLN A 161 -8.15 9.51 10.75
CA GLN A 161 -7.73 9.68 12.15
C GLN A 161 -6.36 10.33 12.33
N PHE A 162 -5.51 10.36 11.31
CA PHE A 162 -4.18 11.00 11.35
C PHE A 162 -4.14 12.34 10.59
N GLU A 163 -5.22 12.67 9.89
CA GLU A 163 -5.38 13.93 9.14
C GLU A 163 -6.38 14.90 9.84
N SER A 164 -7.29 14.36 10.68
CA SER A 164 -8.32 15.13 11.37
C SER A 164 -7.78 15.96 12.54
N LYS A 165 -8.57 16.93 12.99
CA LYS A 165 -8.32 17.67 14.21
C LYS A 165 -8.58 16.78 15.44
N LYS A 166 -7.92 17.08 16.57
CA LYS A 166 -8.02 16.28 17.81
C LYS A 166 -9.46 16.08 18.31
N ASN A 167 -10.34 17.05 18.11
CA ASN A 167 -11.74 17.01 18.54
C ASN A 167 -12.66 16.22 17.61
N GLU A 168 -12.18 15.81 16.43
CA GLU A 168 -12.95 15.06 15.42
C GLU A 168 -12.76 13.53 15.58
N THR A 169 -11.82 13.12 16.41
CA THR A 169 -11.52 11.70 16.68
C THR A 169 -12.15 11.26 18.00
N LYS A 170 -12.91 10.17 17.99
CA LYS A 170 -13.40 9.48 19.18
C LYS A 170 -12.73 8.12 19.29
N LYS A 171 -11.96 7.91 20.39
CA LYS A 171 -11.19 6.66 20.60
C LYS A 171 -10.30 6.27 19.40
N GLY A 172 -9.66 7.26 18.76
CA GLY A 172 -8.74 7.05 17.63
C GLY A 172 -9.43 6.76 16.29
N VAL A 173 -10.75 6.96 16.18
CA VAL A 173 -11.51 6.72 14.94
C VAL A 173 -12.34 7.96 14.60
N VAL A 174 -12.35 8.35 13.34
CA VAL A 174 -13.30 9.29 12.76
C VAL A 174 -14.46 8.48 12.19
N LYS A 175 -15.69 8.73 12.70
CA LYS A 175 -16.90 7.97 12.26
C LYS A 175 -17.79 8.76 11.33
N ASP A 176 -17.62 10.07 11.29
CA ASP A 176 -18.47 10.98 10.53
C ASP A 176 -18.03 10.97 9.05
N SER A 177 -18.95 10.60 8.18
CA SER A 177 -18.72 10.55 6.73
C SER A 177 -18.44 11.94 6.12
N ILE A 178 -19.01 12.99 6.69
CA ILE A 178 -18.77 14.37 6.25
C ILE A 178 -17.31 14.75 6.52
N ILE A 179 -16.79 14.35 7.68
CA ILE A 179 -15.38 14.58 8.03
C ILE A 179 -14.47 13.76 7.12
N HIS A 180 -14.83 12.50 6.81
CA HIS A 180 -14.08 11.69 5.84
C HIS A 180 -14.00 12.38 4.48
N GLN A 181 -15.14 12.82 3.94
CA GLN A 181 -15.18 13.49 2.63
C GLN A 181 -14.36 14.79 2.63
N ARG A 182 -14.50 15.61 3.68
CA ARG A 182 -13.71 16.84 3.83
C ARG A 182 -12.20 16.54 3.83
N ILE A 183 -11.76 15.54 4.59
CA ILE A 183 -10.34 15.16 4.65
C ILE A 183 -9.83 14.66 3.30
N CYS A 184 -10.62 13.84 2.58
CA CYS A 184 -10.27 13.40 1.25
C CYS A 184 -10.10 14.58 0.28
N ASN A 185 -11.02 15.55 0.34
CA ASN A 185 -10.94 16.77 -0.48
C ASN A 185 -9.70 17.61 -0.13
N GLU A 186 -9.45 17.86 1.18
CA GLU A 186 -8.28 18.61 1.64
C GLU A 186 -6.93 17.98 1.25
N ILE A 187 -6.87 16.65 1.22
CA ILE A 187 -5.68 15.92 0.77
C ILE A 187 -5.55 15.99 -0.76
N SER A 188 -6.67 15.86 -1.49
CA SER A 188 -6.69 15.99 -2.95
C SER A 188 -6.22 17.38 -3.40
N GLU A 189 -6.83 18.42 -2.85
CA GLU A 189 -6.46 19.82 -3.12
C GLU A 189 -4.98 20.07 -2.80
N TRP A 190 -4.50 19.55 -1.67
CA TRP A 190 -3.10 19.68 -1.31
C TRP A 190 -2.18 19.02 -2.33
N PHE A 191 -2.50 17.83 -2.83
CA PHE A 191 -1.70 17.17 -3.88
C PHE A 191 -1.62 18.03 -5.15
N GLU A 192 -2.68 18.72 -5.54
CA GLU A 192 -2.70 19.60 -6.70
C GLU A 192 -1.86 20.87 -6.51
N THR A 193 -1.52 21.23 -5.27
CA THR A 193 -0.64 22.37 -4.97
C THR A 193 0.85 22.03 -4.94
N ILE A 194 1.22 20.74 -4.85
CA ILE A 194 2.60 20.32 -4.72
C ILE A 194 3.15 19.74 -6.03
N GLY A 195 4.37 20.12 -6.40
CA GLY A 195 5.17 19.46 -7.44
C GLY A 195 4.50 19.29 -8.82
N HIS A 196 3.53 20.14 -9.18
CA HIS A 196 2.72 19.98 -10.41
C HIS A 196 1.97 18.65 -10.50
N SER A 197 1.61 18.07 -9.37
CA SER A 197 0.92 16.79 -9.29
C SER A 197 -0.55 16.92 -9.72
N LYS A 198 -1.11 15.81 -10.25
CA LYS A 198 -2.52 15.69 -10.56
C LYS A 198 -3.10 14.48 -9.84
N VAL A 199 -4.22 14.64 -9.14
CA VAL A 199 -4.95 13.53 -8.54
C VAL A 199 -5.70 12.77 -9.62
N LEU A 200 -5.36 11.50 -9.83
CA LEU A 200 -6.01 10.63 -10.81
C LEU A 200 -7.32 10.05 -10.27
N SER A 201 -7.32 9.61 -9.02
CA SER A 201 -8.50 9.04 -8.39
C SER A 201 -8.39 9.02 -6.86
N ILE A 202 -9.54 9.00 -6.18
CA ILE A 202 -9.68 8.63 -4.78
C ILE A 202 -10.61 7.43 -4.71
N ASN A 203 -10.18 6.39 -4.02
CA ASN A 203 -10.91 5.14 -3.93
C ASN A 203 -11.00 4.66 -2.49
N GLU A 204 -12.11 4.02 -2.15
CA GLU A 204 -12.26 3.37 -0.86
C GLU A 204 -11.36 2.13 -0.75
N SER A 205 -10.70 1.96 0.41
CA SER A 205 -9.87 0.79 0.68
C SER A 205 -10.73 -0.46 0.86
N PRO A 206 -10.31 -1.62 0.33
CA PRO A 206 -11.05 -2.87 0.49
C PRO A 206 -10.99 -3.45 1.90
N ILE A 207 -10.12 -2.95 2.76
CA ILE A 207 -9.94 -3.37 4.16
C ILE A 207 -9.65 -2.17 5.06
#